data_ab609d0e29039c1245cb93501326de2a
#
_entry.id   ab609d0e29039c1245cb93501326de2a
#
_cell.length_a   1.000
_cell.length_b   1.000
_cell.length_c   1.000
_cell.angle_alpha   90.00
_cell.angle_beta   90.00
_cell.angle_gamma   90.00
#
_symmetry.space_group_name_H-M   'P 1'
#
loop_
_entity.id
_entity.type
_entity.pdbx_description
1 polymer ?
#
loop_
_entity_poly.entity_id
_entity_poly.type
_entity_poly.pdbx_seq_one_letter_code
_entity_poly.pdbx_strand_id
1 'polypeptide(L)'
;MAETQVVTSEPLPPVGQWLPALALAWLVPGGGHFLLRRPGRGGLLLGSVALMFVLGLLMRGAMFEPQRGDVLTTVIYCGGFLGDVASGIFYLLSVWLGYNQPDVAGHVHDYGTKFLVGAGLLNVLAMVDVFEIATRRKD
;
A
#
# COMPACT_ATOMS: atom_id res chain seq x y z
N MET A 1 -15.25 -0.18 41.33
CA MET A 1 -13.88 0.33 41.07
C MET A 1 -13.46 -0.12 39.69
N ALA A 2 -13.30 0.80 38.77
CA ALA A 2 -12.72 0.49 37.49
C ALA A 2 -11.23 0.20 37.68
N GLU A 3 -10.84 -1.06 37.53
CA GLU A 3 -9.42 -1.37 37.41
C GLU A 3 -8.93 -0.70 36.15
N THR A 4 -8.13 0.34 36.30
CA THR A 4 -7.39 0.89 35.18
C THR A 4 -6.40 -0.21 34.76
N GLN A 5 -6.76 -1.01 33.77
CA GLN A 5 -5.78 -1.86 33.15
C GLN A 5 -4.71 -0.96 32.54
N VAL A 6 -3.60 -0.87 33.23
CA VAL A 6 -2.40 -0.32 32.63
C VAL A 6 -2.08 -1.22 31.45
N VAL A 7 -2.43 -0.77 30.25
CA VAL A 7 -1.95 -1.43 29.03
C VAL A 7 -0.44 -1.26 29.05
N THR A 8 0.24 -2.22 29.66
CA THR A 8 1.68 -2.32 29.51
C THR A 8 1.91 -2.64 28.04
N SER A 9 2.30 -1.63 27.26
CA SER A 9 2.77 -1.84 25.92
C SER A 9 3.99 -2.75 26.02
N GLU A 10 3.81 -4.02 25.67
CA GLU A 10 4.94 -4.92 25.56
C GLU A 10 5.96 -4.31 24.59
N PRO A 11 7.27 -4.35 24.92
CA PRO A 11 8.27 -3.85 24.01
C PRO A 11 8.18 -4.60 22.66
N LEU A 12 8.38 -3.86 21.58
CA LEU A 12 8.37 -4.46 20.25
C LEU A 12 9.44 -5.56 20.15
N PRO A 13 9.15 -6.68 19.45
CA PRO A 13 10.15 -7.69 19.16
C PRO A 13 11.35 -7.07 18.41
N PRO A 14 12.52 -7.74 18.40
CA PRO A 14 13.65 -7.27 17.62
C PRO A 14 13.29 -7.00 16.17
N VAL A 15 13.82 -5.93 15.60
CA VAL A 15 13.54 -5.49 14.23
C VAL A 15 13.71 -6.63 13.21
N GLY A 16 14.68 -7.51 13.40
CA GLY A 16 14.91 -8.67 12.53
C GLY A 16 13.76 -9.67 12.47
N GLN A 17 12.79 -9.61 13.38
CA GLN A 17 11.64 -10.52 13.39
C GLN A 17 10.49 -10.03 12.53
N TRP A 18 10.26 -8.73 12.47
CA TRP A 18 9.10 -8.18 11.75
C TRP A 18 9.48 -7.38 10.50
N LEU A 19 10.68 -6.82 10.43
CA LEU A 19 11.10 -5.97 9.31
C LEU A 19 11.11 -6.73 7.96
N PRO A 20 11.65 -7.97 7.87
CA PRO A 20 11.61 -8.72 6.60
C PRO A 20 10.19 -8.97 6.10
N ALA A 21 9.27 -9.31 6.99
CA ALA A 21 7.86 -9.52 6.63
C ALA A 21 7.22 -8.21 6.14
N LEU A 22 7.51 -7.10 6.80
CA LEU A 22 6.97 -5.80 6.42
C LEU A 22 7.53 -5.34 5.07
N ALA A 23 8.85 -5.50 4.85
CA ALA A 23 9.49 -5.16 3.58
C ALA A 23 8.92 -6.00 2.43
N LEU A 24 8.74 -7.30 2.64
CA LEU A 24 8.13 -8.18 1.65
C LEU A 24 6.66 -7.83 1.39
N ALA A 25 5.93 -7.42 2.43
CA ALA A 25 4.54 -6.97 2.30
C ALA A 25 4.42 -5.72 1.44
N TRP A 26 5.38 -4.80 1.52
CA TRP A 26 5.42 -3.63 0.64
C TRP A 26 5.76 -4.02 -0.79
N LEU A 27 6.81 -4.78 -0.98
CA LEU A 27 7.32 -5.14 -2.32
C LEU A 27 6.31 -5.99 -3.07
N VAL A 28 5.79 -7.04 -2.43
CA VAL A 28 4.78 -7.93 -3.01
C VAL A 28 3.53 -7.84 -2.13
N PRO A 29 2.43 -7.22 -2.60
CA PRO A 29 1.21 -7.15 -1.82
C PRO A 29 0.76 -8.53 -1.34
N GLY A 30 0.55 -8.65 -0.04
CA GLY A 30 0.25 -9.95 0.58
C GLY A 30 1.47 -10.86 0.81
N GLY A 31 2.66 -10.48 0.33
CA GLY A 31 3.87 -11.29 0.46
C GLY A 31 4.28 -11.55 1.92
N GLY A 32 4.09 -10.56 2.79
CA GLY A 32 4.34 -10.72 4.21
C GLY A 32 3.44 -11.77 4.85
N HIS A 33 2.20 -11.90 4.41
CA HIS A 33 1.28 -12.93 4.89
C HIS A 33 1.71 -14.33 4.47
N PHE A 34 2.27 -14.48 3.27
CA PHE A 34 2.86 -15.75 2.84
C PHE A 34 4.05 -16.13 3.74
N LEU A 35 4.90 -15.17 4.07
CA LEU A 35 6.04 -15.41 4.97
C LEU A 35 5.57 -15.82 6.37
N LEU A 36 4.47 -15.25 6.85
CA LEU A 36 3.88 -15.56 8.15
C LEU A 36 2.96 -16.79 8.11
N ARG A 37 3.01 -17.57 7.03
CA ARG A 37 2.23 -18.81 6.85
C ARG A 37 0.71 -18.59 6.83
N ARG A 38 0.28 -17.48 6.23
CA ARG A 38 -1.14 -17.17 6.05
C ARG A 38 -1.46 -16.98 4.55
N PRO A 39 -1.34 -18.07 3.74
CA PRO A 39 -1.45 -17.96 2.27
C PRO A 39 -2.83 -17.51 1.79
N GLY A 40 -3.90 -17.90 2.47
CA GLY A 40 -5.25 -17.49 2.11
C GLY A 40 -5.45 -15.98 2.17
N ARG A 41 -5.00 -15.37 3.26
CA ARG A 41 -5.07 -13.92 3.45
C ARG A 41 -4.13 -13.19 2.49
N GLY A 42 -2.91 -13.70 2.33
CA GLY A 42 -1.93 -13.14 1.40
C GLY A 42 -2.41 -13.19 -0.05
N GLY A 43 -2.99 -14.31 -0.47
CA GLY A 43 -3.54 -14.46 -1.82
C GLY A 43 -4.72 -13.54 -2.08
N LEU A 44 -5.62 -13.38 -1.11
CA LEU A 44 -6.74 -12.45 -1.22
C LEU A 44 -6.28 -11.00 -1.37
N LEU A 45 -5.33 -10.58 -0.54
CA LEU A 45 -4.77 -9.22 -0.60
C LEU A 45 -4.00 -8.98 -1.90
N LEU A 46 -3.17 -9.93 -2.31
CA LEU A 46 -2.45 -9.83 -3.59
C LEU A 46 -3.42 -9.70 -4.76
N GLY A 47 -4.44 -10.54 -4.82
CA GLY A 47 -5.45 -10.50 -5.86
C GLY A 47 -6.22 -9.18 -5.87
N SER A 48 -6.59 -8.66 -4.70
CA SER A 48 -7.33 -7.40 -4.57
C SER A 48 -6.48 -6.21 -5.03
N VAL A 49 -5.23 -6.11 -4.58
CA VAL A 49 -4.32 -5.03 -4.97
C VAL A 49 -4.02 -5.11 -6.47
N ALA A 50 -3.72 -6.32 -6.97
CA ALA A 50 -3.45 -6.53 -8.40
C ALA A 50 -4.65 -6.14 -9.26
N LEU A 51 -5.86 -6.53 -8.87
CA LEU A 51 -7.07 -6.20 -9.59
C LEU A 51 -7.28 -4.68 -9.66
N MET A 52 -7.20 -4.01 -8.52
CA MET A 52 -7.34 -2.56 -8.47
C MET A 52 -6.28 -1.85 -9.32
N PHE A 53 -5.04 -2.30 -9.23
CA PHE A 53 -3.94 -1.70 -9.97
C PHE A 53 -4.12 -1.88 -11.48
N VAL A 54 -4.43 -3.09 -11.93
CA VAL A 54 -4.67 -3.39 -13.35
C VAL A 54 -5.87 -2.61 -13.89
N LEU A 55 -6.97 -2.54 -13.14
CA LEU A 55 -8.11 -1.72 -13.54
C LEU A 55 -7.73 -0.25 -13.67
N GLY A 56 -6.92 0.27 -12.75
CA GLY A 56 -6.41 1.63 -12.84
C GLY A 56 -5.59 1.87 -14.12
N LEU A 57 -4.74 0.91 -14.49
CA LEU A 57 -3.96 0.99 -15.72
C LEU A 57 -4.85 0.92 -16.97
N LEU A 58 -5.83 0.01 -16.99
CA LEU A 58 -6.77 -0.13 -18.11
C LEU A 58 -7.62 1.13 -18.31
N MET A 59 -7.91 1.83 -17.23
CA MET A 59 -8.63 3.10 -17.27
C MET A 59 -7.70 4.28 -17.59
N ARG A 60 -6.44 4.02 -17.88
CA ARG A 60 -5.40 5.01 -18.17
C ARG A 60 -5.21 6.03 -17.06
N GLY A 61 -5.28 5.57 -15.81
CA GLY A 61 -5.05 6.42 -14.65
C GLY A 61 -3.66 7.02 -14.66
N ALA A 62 -3.54 8.28 -14.26
CA ALA A 62 -2.26 8.95 -14.10
C ALA A 62 -1.65 8.58 -12.74
N MET A 63 -0.35 8.37 -12.72
CA MET A 63 0.43 8.28 -11.49
C MET A 63 0.86 9.67 -11.05
N PHE A 64 0.80 9.91 -9.75
CA PHE A 64 1.19 11.20 -9.20
C PHE A 64 2.72 11.35 -9.19
N GLU A 65 3.17 12.56 -9.54
CA GLU A 65 4.57 12.95 -9.38
C GLU A 65 4.64 14.04 -8.30
N PRO A 66 5.71 14.07 -7.48
CA PRO A 66 5.86 15.10 -6.47
C PRO A 66 5.91 16.48 -7.13
N GLN A 67 5.03 17.38 -6.74
CA GLN A 67 5.02 18.74 -7.23
C GLN A 67 4.97 19.72 -6.06
N ARG A 68 5.64 20.84 -6.24
CA ARG A 68 5.60 21.97 -5.30
C ARG A 68 4.66 23.05 -5.85
N GLY A 69 3.80 23.53 -4.99
CA GLY A 69 2.87 24.59 -5.30
C GLY A 69 2.38 25.23 -4.01
N ASP A 70 1.10 25.61 -3.95
CA ASP A 70 0.46 25.95 -2.69
C ASP A 70 0.39 24.71 -1.78
N VAL A 71 0.02 24.92 -0.51
CA VAL A 71 -0.01 23.82 0.48
C VAL A 71 -0.92 22.68 0.04
N LEU A 72 -2.10 23.02 -0.49
CA LEU A 72 -3.08 22.01 -0.93
C LEU A 72 -2.55 21.18 -2.09
N THR A 73 -1.98 21.82 -3.12
CA THR A 73 -1.39 21.15 -4.28
C THR A 73 -0.26 20.23 -3.84
N THR A 74 0.64 20.70 -3.00
CA THR A 74 1.76 19.91 -2.49
C THR A 74 1.26 18.69 -1.74
N VAL A 75 0.28 18.82 -0.87
CA VAL A 75 -0.28 17.71 -0.10
C VAL A 75 -0.93 16.67 -1.01
N ILE A 76 -1.72 17.11 -2.00
CA ILE A 76 -2.42 16.20 -2.93
C ILE A 76 -1.40 15.42 -3.78
N TYR A 77 -0.45 16.09 -4.40
CA TYR A 77 0.50 15.42 -5.30
C TYR A 77 1.49 14.55 -4.55
N CYS A 78 2.01 15.00 -3.42
CA CYS A 78 2.92 14.17 -2.60
C CYS A 78 2.18 12.99 -1.97
N GLY A 79 0.97 13.18 -1.47
CA GLY A 79 0.15 12.12 -0.91
C GLY A 79 -0.25 11.08 -1.96
N GLY A 80 -0.65 11.53 -3.15
CA GLY A 80 -0.94 10.66 -4.28
C GLY A 80 0.28 9.86 -4.73
N PHE A 81 1.44 10.49 -4.80
CA PHE A 81 2.71 9.83 -5.13
C PHE A 81 3.05 8.74 -4.10
N LEU A 82 2.94 9.04 -2.82
CA LEU A 82 3.15 8.04 -1.77
C LEU A 82 2.16 6.88 -1.87
N GLY A 83 0.90 7.16 -2.21
CA GLY A 83 -0.09 6.13 -2.47
C GLY A 83 0.30 5.23 -3.63
N ASP A 84 0.75 5.80 -4.74
CA ASP A 84 1.21 5.02 -5.90
C ASP A 84 2.43 4.16 -5.55
N VAL A 85 3.44 4.73 -4.91
CA VAL A 85 4.65 4.00 -4.46
C VAL A 85 4.30 2.87 -3.50
N ALA A 86 3.28 3.04 -2.67
CA ALA A 86 2.86 2.03 -1.72
C ALA A 86 2.35 0.74 -2.38
N SER A 87 2.02 0.74 -3.67
CA SER A 87 1.66 -0.48 -4.39
C SER A 87 2.86 -1.42 -4.65
N GLY A 88 4.08 -0.99 -4.32
CA GLY A 88 5.27 -1.83 -4.32
C GLY A 88 5.71 -2.24 -5.72
N ILE A 89 5.79 -3.55 -5.96
CA ILE A 89 6.28 -4.09 -7.23
C ILE A 89 5.45 -3.63 -8.43
N PHE A 90 4.15 -3.42 -8.26
CA PHE A 90 3.30 -2.93 -9.34
C PHE A 90 3.72 -1.53 -9.79
N TYR A 91 4.03 -0.65 -8.85
CA TYR A 91 4.57 0.68 -9.15
C TYR A 91 5.93 0.58 -9.84
N LEU A 92 6.84 -0.24 -9.29
CA LEU A 92 8.18 -0.42 -9.86
C LEU A 92 8.14 -0.96 -11.29
N LEU A 93 7.27 -1.95 -11.54
CA LEU A 93 7.08 -2.49 -12.89
C LEU A 93 6.52 -1.45 -13.85
N SER A 94 5.58 -0.65 -13.42
CA SER A 94 4.99 0.39 -14.25
C SER A 94 6.02 1.45 -14.63
N VAL A 95 6.86 1.87 -13.70
CA VAL A 95 7.96 2.80 -13.97
C VAL A 95 8.98 2.17 -14.92
N TRP A 96 9.33 0.92 -14.69
CA TRP A 96 10.30 0.20 -15.52
C TRP A 96 9.80 0.01 -16.96
N LEU A 97 8.51 -0.26 -17.12
CA LEU A 97 7.87 -0.39 -18.44
C LEU A 97 7.62 0.96 -19.12
N GLY A 98 7.95 2.07 -18.47
CA GLY A 98 7.77 3.41 -19.00
C GLY A 98 6.30 3.86 -19.03
N TYR A 99 5.47 3.33 -18.15
CA TYR A 99 4.07 3.75 -18.05
C TYR A 99 3.99 5.23 -17.68
N ASN A 100 3.43 6.01 -18.57
CA ASN A 100 3.22 7.44 -18.38
C ASN A 100 1.93 7.85 -19.09
N GLN A 101 0.99 8.34 -18.31
CA GLN A 101 -0.26 8.89 -18.84
C GLN A 101 -0.39 10.33 -18.40
N PRO A 102 -0.68 11.26 -19.32
CA PRO A 102 -0.90 12.66 -18.96
C PRO A 102 -2.16 12.77 -18.09
N ASP A 103 -2.14 13.71 -17.16
CA ASP A 103 -3.32 14.03 -16.36
C ASP A 103 -4.31 14.81 -17.21
N VAL A 104 -5.28 14.09 -17.76
CA VAL A 104 -6.30 14.63 -18.65
C VAL A 104 -7.65 14.59 -17.95
N ALA A 105 -8.44 15.66 -18.09
CA ALA A 105 -9.79 15.69 -17.55
C ALA A 105 -10.68 14.62 -18.21
N GLY A 106 -11.31 13.78 -17.41
CA GLY A 106 -12.21 12.73 -17.89
C GLY A 106 -12.59 11.77 -16.78
N HIS A 107 -13.86 11.34 -16.75
CA HIS A 107 -14.35 10.52 -15.65
C HIS A 107 -13.63 9.17 -15.54
N VAL A 108 -13.42 8.49 -16.67
CA VAL A 108 -12.73 7.18 -16.68
C VAL A 108 -11.29 7.33 -16.21
N HIS A 109 -10.60 8.34 -16.70
CA HIS A 109 -9.21 8.65 -16.33
C HIS A 109 -9.10 8.98 -14.82
N ASP A 110 -10.02 9.79 -14.31
CA ASP A 110 -10.05 10.16 -12.90
C ASP A 110 -10.27 8.93 -11.99
N TYR A 111 -11.16 8.03 -12.38
CA TYR A 111 -11.37 6.77 -11.67
C TYR A 111 -10.13 5.88 -11.73
N GLY A 112 -9.47 5.81 -12.88
CA GLY A 112 -8.23 5.05 -13.05
C GLY A 112 -7.15 5.54 -12.08
N THR A 113 -6.95 6.84 -11.98
CA THR A 113 -6.02 7.46 -11.04
C THR A 113 -6.34 7.08 -9.59
N LYS A 114 -7.61 7.13 -9.23
CA LYS A 114 -8.07 6.74 -7.88
C LYS A 114 -7.86 5.25 -7.60
N PHE A 115 -8.06 4.39 -8.59
CA PHE A 115 -7.79 2.96 -8.45
C PHE A 115 -6.31 2.67 -8.21
N LEU A 116 -5.42 3.37 -8.90
CA LEU A 116 -3.97 3.21 -8.70
C LEU A 116 -3.56 3.60 -7.26
N VAL A 117 -3.99 4.76 -6.80
CA VAL A 117 -3.72 5.21 -5.43
C VAL A 117 -4.41 4.28 -4.43
N GLY A 118 -5.65 3.87 -4.70
CA GLY A 118 -6.39 2.94 -3.85
C GLY A 118 -5.70 1.59 -3.69
N ALA A 119 -5.09 1.07 -4.76
CA ALA A 119 -4.30 -0.15 -4.69
C ALA A 119 -3.13 0.00 -3.71
N GLY A 120 -2.41 1.12 -3.76
CA GLY A 120 -1.34 1.42 -2.82
C GLY A 120 -1.83 1.55 -1.38
N LEU A 121 -2.95 2.24 -1.17
CA LEU A 121 -3.55 2.39 0.17
C LEU A 121 -4.00 1.03 0.73
N LEU A 122 -4.57 0.16 -0.10
CA LEU A 122 -4.92 -1.19 0.31
C LEU A 122 -3.68 -1.98 0.72
N ASN A 123 -2.57 -1.82 -0.01
CA ASN A 123 -1.30 -2.45 0.36
C ASN A 123 -0.75 -1.92 1.69
N VAL A 124 -0.90 -0.62 1.98
CA VAL A 124 -0.54 -0.07 3.29
C VAL A 124 -1.33 -0.74 4.40
N LEU A 125 -2.63 -0.97 4.22
CA LEU A 125 -3.44 -1.70 5.18
C LEU A 125 -2.93 -3.14 5.37
N ALA A 126 -2.55 -3.79 4.27
CA ALA A 126 -1.93 -5.13 4.33
C ALA A 126 -0.61 -5.11 5.09
N MET A 127 0.22 -4.08 4.92
CA MET A 127 1.46 -3.91 5.66
C MET A 127 1.22 -3.74 7.16
N VAL A 128 0.22 -2.94 7.54
CA VAL A 128 -0.16 -2.76 8.94
C VAL A 128 -0.61 -4.09 9.55
N ASP A 129 -1.43 -4.85 8.83
CA ASP A 129 -1.88 -6.16 9.28
C ASP A 129 -0.71 -7.13 9.50
N VAL A 130 0.24 -7.16 8.56
CA VAL A 130 1.48 -7.97 8.69
C VAL A 130 2.29 -7.54 9.91
N PHE A 131 2.45 -6.24 10.13
CA PHE A 131 3.17 -5.73 11.28
C PHE A 131 2.51 -6.17 12.59
N GLU A 132 1.20 -6.08 12.69
CA GLU A 132 0.46 -6.51 13.88
C GLU A 132 0.60 -8.01 14.13
N ILE A 133 0.54 -8.84 13.09
CA ILE A 133 0.74 -10.28 13.20
C ILE A 133 2.18 -10.59 13.59
N ALA A 134 3.16 -10.00 12.93
CA ALA A 134 4.58 -10.26 13.17
C ALA A 134 5.03 -9.83 14.57
N THR A 135 4.41 -8.79 15.13
CA THR A 135 4.68 -8.32 16.49
C THR A 135 3.79 -8.97 17.54
N ARG A 136 3.01 -9.97 17.15
CA ARG A 136 2.08 -10.73 18.03
C ARG A 136 1.01 -9.87 18.70
N ARG A 137 0.65 -8.74 18.11
CA ARG A 137 -0.45 -7.89 18.55
C ARG A 137 -1.79 -8.36 18.01
N LYS A 138 -1.76 -9.26 17.03
CA LYS A 138 -2.92 -9.83 16.36
C LYS A 138 -2.64 -11.28 15.95
N ASP A 139 -3.66 -12.10 15.99
CA ASP A 139 -3.60 -13.51 15.53
C ASP A 139 -3.88 -13.65 14.01
#